data_411d8644ec1373f4511969ae68c5b415
#
_entry.id   411d8644ec1373f4511969ae68c5b415
#
_cell.length_a   1.000
_cell.length_b   1.000
_cell.length_c   1.000
_cell.angle_alpha   90.00
_cell.angle_beta   90.00
_cell.angle_gamma   90.00
#
_symmetry.space_group_name_H-M   'P 1'
#
loop_
_entity.id
_entity.type
_entity.pdbx_description
1 polymer ?
#
loop_
_entity_poly.entity_id
_entity_poly.type
_entity_poly.pdbx_seq_one_letter_code
_entity_poly.pdbx_strand_id
1 'polypeptide(L)'
;PNTQLSYMPMPGLTVPPISENPTTDEVKKAAEQVFEIICDFPFVDKSSYANTVATIILPVIKPLVSLAPMAVFDKPQPGTGASLIADVISIIATGRPAATMGVPRSEEECEKKLNSHLLDGRTICVIDNVDTKLWSDTLARFLTSHYISIRPLGRSADIRLENNLIY
;
A
#
# COMPACT_ATOMS: atom_id res chain seq x y z
N PRO A 1 4.05 -16.82 -19.32
CA PRO A 1 3.65 -15.42 -19.44
C PRO A 1 4.85 -14.54 -19.17
N ASN A 2 5.23 -13.74 -20.20
CA ASN A 2 6.33 -12.78 -20.09
C ASN A 2 5.84 -11.56 -19.30
N THR A 3 5.71 -11.70 -17.98
CA THR A 3 5.61 -10.55 -17.12
C THR A 3 7.03 -10.01 -16.94
N GLN A 4 7.28 -8.74 -17.30
CA GLN A 4 8.55 -8.07 -17.05
C GLN A 4 8.77 -7.77 -15.54
N LEU A 5 8.04 -8.45 -14.67
CA LEU A 5 8.15 -8.34 -13.23
C LEU A 5 9.27 -9.27 -12.75
N SER A 6 10.32 -8.70 -12.20
CA SER A 6 11.37 -9.43 -11.51
C SER A 6 11.15 -9.34 -10.01
N TYR A 7 10.98 -10.47 -9.37
CA TYR A 7 10.96 -10.54 -7.90
C TYR A 7 12.39 -10.64 -7.39
N MET A 8 12.79 -9.70 -6.54
CA MET A 8 14.07 -9.73 -5.83
C MET A 8 13.82 -10.04 -4.36
N PRO A 9 13.95 -11.29 -3.92
CA PRO A 9 13.78 -11.65 -2.52
C PRO A 9 14.85 -10.98 -1.65
N MET A 10 14.47 -10.59 -0.44
CA MET A 10 15.45 -10.13 0.55
C MET A 10 16.44 -11.27 0.88
N PRO A 11 17.73 -10.95 1.17
CA PRO A 11 18.68 -11.95 1.62
C PRO A 11 18.13 -12.75 2.81
N GLY A 12 18.10 -14.08 2.69
CA GLY A 12 17.58 -14.98 3.73
C GLY A 12 16.08 -15.28 3.66
N LEU A 13 15.32 -14.63 2.76
CA LEU A 13 13.93 -15.00 2.52
C LEU A 13 13.86 -16.19 1.56
N THR A 14 13.32 -17.30 2.04
CA THR A 14 13.00 -18.47 1.21
C THR A 14 11.50 -18.46 0.93
N VAL A 15 11.15 -18.29 -0.34
CA VAL A 15 9.74 -18.40 -0.78
C VAL A 15 9.48 -19.86 -1.15
N PRO A 16 8.51 -20.52 -0.51
CA PRO A 16 8.16 -21.89 -0.88
C PRO A 16 7.65 -21.94 -2.33
N PRO A 17 7.84 -23.06 -3.04
CA PRO A 17 7.29 -23.22 -4.37
C PRO A 17 5.76 -23.14 -4.33
N ILE A 18 5.20 -22.32 -5.22
CA ILE A 18 3.75 -22.15 -5.36
C ILE A 18 3.31 -22.97 -6.56
N SER A 19 2.25 -23.77 -6.40
CA SER A 19 1.65 -24.54 -7.50
C SER A 19 1.06 -23.57 -8.54
N GLU A 20 1.28 -23.85 -9.84
CA GLU A 20 0.62 -23.11 -10.91
C GLU A 20 -0.91 -23.35 -10.95
N ASN A 21 -1.35 -24.49 -10.41
CA ASN A 21 -2.75 -24.87 -10.30
C ASN A 21 -3.05 -25.32 -8.86
N PRO A 22 -3.19 -24.37 -7.90
CA PRO A 22 -3.42 -24.72 -6.51
C PRO A 22 -4.77 -25.37 -6.31
N THR A 23 -4.81 -26.37 -5.45
CA THR A 23 -6.06 -27.00 -5.01
C THR A 23 -6.84 -26.06 -4.09
N THR A 24 -8.14 -26.28 -3.96
CA THR A 24 -8.99 -25.53 -3.03
C THR A 24 -8.46 -25.56 -1.59
N ASP A 25 -7.89 -26.68 -1.15
CA ASP A 25 -7.35 -26.83 0.20
C ASP A 25 -6.03 -26.05 0.38
N GLU A 26 -5.18 -25.98 -0.62
CA GLU A 26 -3.98 -25.13 -0.59
C GLU A 26 -4.35 -23.64 -0.52
N VAL A 27 -5.36 -23.21 -1.29
CA VAL A 27 -5.87 -21.82 -1.23
C VAL A 27 -6.45 -21.51 0.15
N LYS A 28 -7.24 -22.43 0.74
CA LYS A 28 -7.78 -22.24 2.09
C LYS A 28 -6.69 -22.11 3.14
N LYS A 29 -5.69 -22.98 3.12
CA LYS A 29 -4.54 -22.90 4.05
C LYS A 29 -3.78 -21.57 3.91
N ALA A 30 -3.55 -21.11 2.70
CA ALA A 30 -2.93 -19.82 2.47
C ALA A 30 -3.77 -18.65 3.00
N ALA A 31 -5.10 -18.69 2.81
CA ALA A 31 -6.01 -17.71 3.37
C ALA A 31 -6.01 -17.73 4.91
N GLU A 32 -6.01 -18.90 5.52
CA GLU A 32 -5.92 -19.06 6.99
C GLU A 32 -4.66 -18.42 7.55
N GLN A 33 -3.50 -18.54 6.88
CA GLN A 33 -2.27 -17.87 7.29
C GLN A 33 -2.39 -16.34 7.26
N VAL A 34 -3.05 -15.77 6.24
CA VAL A 34 -3.30 -14.33 6.18
C VAL A 34 -4.27 -13.91 7.30
N PHE A 35 -5.29 -14.71 7.59
CA PHE A 35 -6.26 -14.41 8.63
C PHE A 35 -5.64 -14.48 10.03
N GLU A 36 -4.72 -15.40 10.28
CA GLU A 36 -4.00 -15.53 11.54
C GLU A 36 -3.18 -14.29 11.90
N ILE A 37 -2.59 -13.63 10.90
CA ILE A 37 -1.78 -12.43 11.11
C ILE A 37 -2.59 -11.27 11.72
N ILE A 38 -3.88 -11.20 11.43
CA ILE A 38 -4.75 -10.09 11.84
C ILE A 38 -5.86 -10.46 12.80
N CYS A 39 -5.93 -11.73 13.26
CA CYS A 39 -7.05 -12.23 14.06
C CYS A 39 -7.21 -11.52 15.42
N ASP A 40 -6.12 -11.02 16.00
CA ASP A 40 -6.11 -10.35 17.31
C ASP A 40 -6.40 -8.85 17.25
N PHE A 41 -6.52 -8.28 16.05
CA PHE A 41 -6.87 -6.86 15.93
C PHE A 41 -8.37 -6.64 16.22
N PRO A 42 -8.71 -5.57 16.97
CA PRO A 42 -10.08 -5.31 17.43
C PRO A 42 -10.93 -4.68 16.32
N PHE A 43 -11.24 -5.43 15.27
CA PHE A 43 -12.13 -4.96 14.21
C PHE A 43 -13.56 -4.78 14.72
N VAL A 44 -14.19 -3.67 14.34
CA VAL A 44 -15.56 -3.35 14.76
C VAL A 44 -16.59 -4.26 14.11
N ASP A 45 -16.32 -4.73 12.90
CA ASP A 45 -17.21 -5.59 12.14
C ASP A 45 -16.47 -6.45 11.09
N LYS A 46 -17.23 -7.34 10.42
CA LYS A 46 -16.71 -8.20 9.36
C LYS A 46 -16.28 -7.44 8.12
N SER A 47 -16.88 -6.27 7.85
CA SER A 47 -16.53 -5.45 6.68
C SER A 47 -15.16 -4.82 6.87
N SER A 48 -14.88 -4.29 8.07
CA SER A 48 -13.57 -3.76 8.44
C SER A 48 -12.48 -4.84 8.34
N TYR A 49 -12.76 -6.04 8.83
CA TYR A 49 -11.87 -7.19 8.69
C TYR A 49 -11.61 -7.54 7.22
N ALA A 50 -12.67 -7.69 6.41
CA ALA A 50 -12.55 -8.02 5.00
C ALA A 50 -11.78 -6.95 4.19
N ASN A 51 -12.02 -5.67 4.48
CA ASN A 51 -11.30 -4.56 3.87
C ASN A 51 -9.79 -4.60 4.22
N THR A 52 -9.45 -4.97 5.45
CA THR A 52 -8.05 -5.13 5.86
C THR A 52 -7.39 -6.28 5.10
N VAL A 53 -8.05 -7.43 4.97
CA VAL A 53 -7.55 -8.56 4.15
C VAL A 53 -7.35 -8.12 2.69
N ALA A 54 -8.31 -7.40 2.12
CA ALA A 54 -8.19 -6.87 0.76
C ALA A 54 -6.98 -5.91 0.64
N THR A 55 -6.73 -5.07 1.65
CA THR A 55 -5.60 -4.16 1.68
C THR A 55 -4.26 -4.89 1.80
N ILE A 56 -4.21 -6.04 2.51
CA ILE A 56 -3.01 -6.90 2.56
C ILE A 56 -2.70 -7.52 1.19
N ILE A 57 -3.72 -7.93 0.44
CA ILE A 57 -3.56 -8.55 -0.88
C ILE A 57 -3.25 -7.51 -1.96
N LEU A 58 -3.75 -6.29 -1.79
CA LEU A 58 -3.68 -5.22 -2.79
C LEU A 58 -2.27 -4.94 -3.35
N PRO A 59 -1.19 -4.85 -2.53
CA PRO A 59 0.16 -4.65 -3.05
C PRO A 59 0.62 -5.73 -4.03
N VAL A 60 0.19 -6.97 -3.81
CA VAL A 60 0.55 -8.11 -4.67
C VAL A 60 -0.17 -8.04 -6.00
N ILE A 61 -1.44 -7.62 -6.00
CA ILE A 61 -2.26 -7.54 -7.21
C ILE A 61 -2.25 -6.16 -7.88
N LYS A 62 -1.59 -5.15 -7.28
CA LYS A 62 -1.55 -3.77 -7.80
C LYS A 62 -1.13 -3.68 -9.27
N PRO A 63 -0.15 -4.48 -9.75
CA PRO A 63 0.19 -4.47 -11.17
C PRO A 63 -0.93 -4.95 -12.12
N LEU A 64 -1.98 -5.60 -11.57
CA LEU A 64 -3.13 -6.09 -12.34
C LEU A 64 -4.31 -5.12 -12.30
N VAL A 65 -4.26 -4.08 -11.46
CA VAL A 65 -5.34 -3.11 -11.29
C VAL A 65 -4.82 -1.69 -11.51
N SER A 66 -5.54 -0.91 -12.28
CA SER A 66 -5.12 0.45 -12.65
C SER A 66 -5.15 1.42 -11.45
N LEU A 67 -6.15 1.29 -10.60
CA LEU A 67 -6.38 2.18 -9.45
C LEU A 67 -6.62 1.34 -8.21
N ALA A 68 -6.20 1.88 -7.07
CA ALA A 68 -6.42 1.28 -5.76
C ALA A 68 -7.19 2.27 -4.86
N PRO A 69 -8.18 1.80 -4.09
CA PRO A 69 -8.82 2.65 -3.10
C PRO A 69 -7.82 2.99 -1.98
N MET A 70 -8.03 4.14 -1.34
CA MET A 70 -7.33 4.47 -0.10
C MET A 70 -7.92 3.66 1.05
N ALA A 71 -7.08 3.00 1.83
CA ALA A 71 -7.47 2.35 3.06
C ALA A 71 -7.45 3.35 4.22
N VAL A 72 -8.53 3.42 4.98
CA VAL A 72 -8.62 4.29 6.15
C VAL A 72 -8.78 3.43 7.40
N PHE A 73 -7.82 3.52 8.31
CA PHE A 73 -7.84 2.85 9.61
C PHE A 73 -8.22 3.87 10.68
N ASP A 74 -9.50 3.94 11.01
CA ASP A 74 -10.00 4.76 12.10
C ASP A 74 -9.82 4.05 13.45
N LYS A 75 -9.45 4.80 14.48
CA LYS A 75 -9.18 4.26 15.81
C LYS A 75 -9.78 5.16 16.89
N PRO A 76 -10.51 4.60 17.88
CA PRO A 76 -11.13 5.40 18.94
C PRO A 76 -10.10 5.97 19.92
N GLN A 77 -8.93 5.35 20.03
CA GLN A 77 -7.85 5.78 20.93
C GLN A 77 -6.47 5.31 20.46
N PRO A 78 -5.39 5.99 20.86
CA PRO A 78 -4.03 5.54 20.62
C PRO A 78 -3.77 4.12 21.17
N GLY A 79 -2.88 3.38 20.51
CA GLY A 79 -2.48 2.04 20.96
C GLY A 79 -3.37 0.88 20.52
N THR A 80 -4.38 1.11 19.67
CA THR A 80 -5.26 0.05 19.14
C THR A 80 -4.68 -0.72 17.95
N GLY A 81 -3.45 -0.41 17.52
CA GLY A 81 -2.73 -1.20 16.51
C GLY A 81 -2.87 -0.72 15.06
N ALA A 82 -3.50 0.44 14.78
CA ALA A 82 -3.67 0.90 13.40
C ALA A 82 -2.35 1.06 12.64
N SER A 83 -1.33 1.66 13.26
CA SER A 83 -0.01 1.79 12.64
C SER A 83 0.68 0.43 12.47
N LEU A 84 0.42 -0.51 13.39
CA LEU A 84 0.94 -1.89 13.28
C LEU A 84 0.32 -2.63 12.08
N ILE A 85 -0.97 -2.42 11.80
CA ILE A 85 -1.60 -2.98 10.57
C ILE A 85 -0.91 -2.43 9.32
N ALA A 86 -0.63 -1.13 9.28
CA ALA A 86 0.10 -0.52 8.16
C ALA A 86 1.50 -1.12 8.00
N ASP A 87 2.21 -1.37 9.11
CA ASP A 87 3.51 -2.05 9.10
C ASP A 87 3.40 -3.49 8.59
N VAL A 88 2.40 -4.26 9.05
CA VAL A 88 2.14 -5.62 8.57
C VAL A 88 1.93 -5.64 7.06
N ILE A 89 1.07 -4.77 6.53
CA ILE A 89 0.81 -4.65 5.09
C ILE A 89 2.12 -4.34 4.34
N SER A 90 2.91 -3.39 4.87
CA SER A 90 4.16 -2.98 4.25
C SER A 90 5.22 -4.09 4.28
N ILE A 91 5.34 -4.81 5.39
CA ILE A 91 6.29 -5.92 5.54
C ILE A 91 5.94 -7.04 4.55
N ILE A 92 4.66 -7.39 4.43
CA ILE A 92 4.21 -8.41 3.46
C ILE A 92 4.53 -7.98 2.02
N ALA A 93 4.31 -6.70 1.70
CA ALA A 93 4.51 -6.18 0.35
C ALA A 93 5.98 -5.95 -0.01
N THR A 94 6.80 -5.48 0.95
CA THR A 94 8.13 -4.92 0.68
C THR A 94 9.25 -5.52 1.54
N GLY A 95 8.90 -6.32 2.55
CA GLY A 95 9.84 -6.84 3.54
C GLY A 95 10.28 -5.82 4.60
N ARG A 96 9.70 -4.62 4.63
CA ARG A 96 10.09 -3.52 5.52
C ARG A 96 8.86 -2.86 6.14
N PRO A 97 8.97 -2.28 7.35
CA PRO A 97 7.92 -1.47 7.93
C PRO A 97 7.54 -0.29 7.04
N ALA A 98 6.35 0.22 7.23
CA ALA A 98 5.82 1.33 6.45
C ALA A 98 6.60 2.63 6.69
N ALA A 99 6.97 3.30 5.60
CA ALA A 99 7.42 4.68 5.70
C ALA A 99 6.22 5.61 5.84
N THR A 100 6.10 6.25 6.99
CA THR A 100 4.98 7.14 7.28
C THR A 100 5.31 8.59 6.93
N MET A 101 4.30 9.34 6.55
CA MET A 101 4.36 10.80 6.44
C MET A 101 3.24 11.42 7.27
N GLY A 102 3.52 12.57 7.90
CA GLY A 102 2.46 13.36 8.53
C GLY A 102 1.56 14.03 7.48
N VAL A 103 0.38 14.47 7.92
CA VAL A 103 -0.56 15.23 7.08
C VAL A 103 0.15 16.45 6.47
N PRO A 104 0.16 16.59 5.13
CA PRO A 104 0.75 17.75 4.48
C PRO A 104 0.01 19.04 4.87
N ARG A 105 0.75 20.12 5.11
CA ARG A 105 0.20 21.43 5.52
C ARG A 105 -0.22 22.31 4.34
N SER A 106 0.19 21.94 3.13
CA SER A 106 -0.15 22.64 1.89
C SER A 106 -0.19 21.69 0.72
N GLU A 107 -0.85 22.11 -0.37
CA GLU A 107 -0.87 21.37 -1.64
C GLU A 107 0.54 21.17 -2.20
N GLU A 108 1.40 22.19 -2.11
CA GLU A 108 2.78 22.11 -2.57
C GLU A 108 3.59 21.06 -1.80
N GLU A 109 3.41 20.98 -0.47
CA GLU A 109 4.04 19.94 0.35
C GLU A 109 3.50 18.55 0.02
N CYS A 110 2.19 18.43 -0.19
CA CYS A 110 1.55 17.19 -0.60
C CYS A 110 2.12 16.70 -1.93
N GLU A 111 2.17 17.56 -2.91
CA GLU A 111 2.70 17.25 -4.23
C GLU A 111 4.17 16.83 -4.18
N LYS A 112 5.01 17.56 -3.44
CA LYS A 112 6.44 17.23 -3.28
C LYS A 112 6.63 15.86 -2.64
N LYS A 113 5.88 15.54 -1.57
CA LYS A 113 5.98 14.26 -0.87
C LYS A 113 5.52 13.10 -1.75
N LEU A 114 4.34 13.21 -2.39
CA LEU A 114 3.80 12.16 -3.24
C LEU A 114 4.66 11.94 -4.49
N ASN A 115 5.15 13.01 -5.12
CA ASN A 115 6.08 12.93 -6.24
C ASN A 115 7.39 12.23 -5.83
N SER A 116 7.93 12.53 -4.65
CA SER A 116 9.13 11.88 -4.13
C SER A 116 8.89 10.37 -3.92
N HIS A 117 7.75 9.99 -3.31
CA HIS A 117 7.41 8.59 -3.12
C HIS A 117 7.32 7.83 -4.45
N LEU A 118 6.71 8.44 -5.45
CA LEU A 118 6.58 7.82 -6.77
C LEU A 118 7.94 7.71 -7.49
N LEU A 119 8.79 8.74 -7.39
CA LEU A 119 10.15 8.75 -7.95
C LEU A 119 11.06 7.71 -7.27
N ASP A 120 10.89 7.51 -5.96
CA ASP A 120 11.62 6.51 -5.19
C ASP A 120 11.12 5.06 -5.47
N GLY A 121 10.08 4.90 -6.29
CA GLY A 121 9.49 3.59 -6.58
C GLY A 121 8.82 2.94 -5.37
N ARG A 122 8.33 3.74 -4.41
CA ARG A 122 7.60 3.21 -3.26
C ARG A 122 6.28 2.61 -3.69
N THR A 123 5.86 1.56 -2.99
CA THR A 123 4.58 0.89 -3.24
C THR A 123 3.50 1.34 -2.27
N ILE A 124 3.90 1.73 -1.05
CA ILE A 124 2.97 2.08 0.03
C ILE A 124 3.30 3.47 0.55
N CYS A 125 2.26 4.27 0.71
CA CYS A 125 2.30 5.61 1.29
C CYS A 125 1.34 5.66 2.48
N VAL A 126 1.87 5.76 3.69
CA VAL A 126 1.05 5.88 4.91
C VAL A 126 1.03 7.32 5.38
N ILE A 127 -0.17 7.90 5.49
CA ILE A 127 -0.40 9.20 6.11
C ILE A 127 -0.87 8.92 7.54
N ASP A 128 -0.01 9.21 8.52
CA ASP A 128 -0.30 8.91 9.93
C ASP A 128 -0.70 10.18 10.69
N ASN A 129 -1.41 9.97 11.81
CA ASN A 129 -1.91 11.03 12.69
C ASN A 129 -2.78 12.07 11.97
N VAL A 130 -3.78 11.58 11.23
CA VAL A 130 -4.78 12.44 10.60
C VAL A 130 -5.78 12.88 11.67
N ASP A 131 -5.52 14.03 12.30
CA ASP A 131 -6.35 14.66 13.34
C ASP A 131 -7.26 15.77 12.80
N THR A 132 -7.09 16.09 11.51
CA THR A 132 -7.82 17.14 10.81
C THR A 132 -8.41 16.62 9.51
N LYS A 133 -9.24 17.43 8.86
CA LYS A 133 -9.78 17.10 7.56
C LYS A 133 -8.64 16.97 6.54
N LEU A 134 -8.52 15.79 5.95
CA LEU A 134 -7.61 15.55 4.84
C LEU A 134 -8.25 16.09 3.56
N TRP A 135 -7.79 17.26 3.13
CA TRP A 135 -8.23 17.91 1.91
C TRP A 135 -7.03 18.20 1.02
N SER A 136 -6.99 17.58 -0.16
CA SER A 136 -5.91 17.78 -1.11
C SER A 136 -6.34 17.38 -2.51
N ASP A 137 -6.29 18.33 -3.45
CA ASP A 137 -6.54 18.08 -4.87
C ASP A 137 -5.43 17.20 -5.46
N THR A 138 -4.21 17.35 -4.97
CA THR A 138 -3.09 16.50 -5.35
C THR A 138 -3.33 15.04 -4.95
N LEU A 139 -3.75 14.78 -3.71
CA LEU A 139 -4.06 13.43 -3.26
C LEU A 139 -5.22 12.85 -4.08
N ALA A 140 -6.28 13.64 -4.32
CA ALA A 140 -7.41 13.20 -5.15
C ALA A 140 -6.95 12.81 -6.56
N ARG A 141 -6.05 13.60 -7.18
CA ARG A 141 -5.43 13.28 -8.47
C ARG A 141 -4.64 11.97 -8.43
N PHE A 142 -3.83 11.75 -7.38
CA PHE A 142 -3.07 10.53 -7.24
C PHE A 142 -3.97 9.29 -7.05
N LEU A 143 -5.08 9.41 -6.32
CA LEU A 143 -6.05 8.32 -6.12
C LEU A 143 -6.82 7.96 -7.39
N THR A 144 -6.96 8.89 -8.34
CA THR A 144 -7.81 8.74 -9.53
C THR A 144 -7.03 8.63 -10.85
N SER A 145 -5.70 8.75 -10.82
CA SER A 145 -4.88 8.73 -12.03
C SER A 145 -3.96 7.53 -12.08
N HIS A 146 -4.04 6.76 -13.17
CA HIS A 146 -3.14 5.63 -13.43
C HIS A 146 -1.70 6.07 -13.75
N TYR A 147 -1.55 7.24 -14.38
CA TYR A 147 -0.25 7.84 -14.68
C TYR A 147 -0.16 9.24 -14.10
N ILE A 148 1.00 9.57 -13.54
CA ILE A 148 1.31 10.89 -13.00
C ILE A 148 2.46 11.48 -13.80
N SER A 149 2.29 12.72 -14.28
CA SER A 149 3.38 13.51 -14.86
C SER A 149 4.05 14.33 -13.77
N ILE A 150 5.36 14.19 -13.65
CA ILE A 150 6.18 14.86 -12.65
C ILE A 150 7.30 15.60 -13.37
N ARG A 151 7.58 16.82 -12.93
CA ARG A 151 8.79 17.56 -13.31
C ARG A 151 9.84 17.43 -12.21
N PRO A 152 10.88 16.59 -12.39
CA PRO A 152 11.95 16.47 -11.41
C PRO A 152 12.72 17.80 -11.27
N LEU A 153 13.16 18.10 -10.06
CA LEU A 153 13.99 19.29 -9.80
C LEU A 153 15.22 19.29 -10.71
N GLY A 154 15.48 20.46 -11.32
CA GLY A 154 16.63 20.63 -12.23
C GLY A 154 16.45 20.05 -13.64
N ARG A 155 15.25 19.55 -13.98
CA ARG A 155 14.93 19.09 -15.34
C ARG A 155 13.87 19.97 -15.99
N SER A 156 14.02 20.20 -17.30
CA SER A 156 13.05 20.96 -18.09
C SER A 156 11.93 20.10 -18.67
N ALA A 157 12.09 18.77 -18.66
CA ALA A 157 11.14 17.84 -19.23
C ALA A 157 10.35 17.11 -18.11
N ASP A 158 9.05 16.92 -18.36
CA ASP A 158 8.20 16.10 -17.52
C ASP A 158 8.48 14.62 -17.80
N ILE A 159 8.44 13.82 -16.75
CA ILE A 159 8.45 12.35 -16.85
C ILE A 159 7.07 11.84 -16.48
N ARG A 160 6.59 10.84 -17.22
CA ARG A 160 5.32 10.16 -16.96
C ARG A 160 5.63 8.84 -16.27
N LEU A 161 5.10 8.67 -15.07
CA LEU A 161 5.28 7.46 -14.26
C LEU A 161 3.94 6.78 -14.03
N GLU A 162 3.96 5.46 -13.99
CA GLU A 162 2.82 4.67 -13.56
C GLU A 162 2.63 4.83 -12.04
N ASN A 163 1.38 5.07 -11.64
CA ASN A 163 1.04 5.26 -10.23
C ASN A 163 0.80 3.92 -9.54
N ASN A 164 1.85 3.37 -8.98
CA ASN A 164 1.83 2.11 -8.25
C ASN A 164 1.70 2.30 -6.73
N LEU A 165 1.44 3.53 -6.26
CA LEU A 165 1.23 3.82 -4.85
C LEU A 165 -0.12 3.28 -4.36
N ILE A 166 -0.10 2.76 -3.14
CA ILE A 166 -1.25 2.37 -2.33
C ILE A 166 -1.27 3.26 -1.09
N TYR A 167 -2.44 3.76 -0.69
CA TYR A 167 -2.61 4.74 0.37
C TYR A 167 -3.39 4.17 1.54
#